data_2efc5274fb2885bf5eedab3c3c0fdcf4
#
_entry.id   2efc5274fb2885bf5eedab3c3c0fdcf4
#
_cell.length_a   1.000
_cell.length_b   1.000
_cell.length_c   1.000
_cell.angle_alpha   90.00
_cell.angle_beta   90.00
_cell.angle_gamma   90.00
#
_symmetry.space_group_name_H-M   'P 1'
#
loop_
_entity.id
_entity.type
_entity.pdbx_description
1 polymer ?
#
loop_
_entity_poly.entity_id
_entity_poly.type
_entity_poly.pdbx_seq_one_letter_code
_entity_poly.pdbx_strand_id
1 'polypeptide(L)' 'MTISKDIPIRVDKEILSGAAVFEGTRVPVSALLDNLEVGVSLDEFIENFPTVTREQAVRVLEHFKSTLNDIKLAA' A
#
# COMPACT_ATOMS: atom_id res chain seq x y z
N MET A 1 10.72 -2.77 9.70
CA MET A 1 11.06 -1.35 9.54
C MET A 1 9.86 -0.58 9.03
N THR A 2 9.61 0.56 9.61
CA THR A 2 8.52 1.44 9.16
C THR A 2 9.09 2.44 8.18
N ILE A 3 8.47 2.56 7.00
CA ILE A 3 8.95 3.48 5.97
C ILE A 3 8.77 4.93 6.38
N SER A 4 7.63 5.23 7.01
CA SER A 4 7.33 6.56 7.52
C SER A 4 6.26 6.43 8.59
N LYS A 5 6.25 7.35 9.55
CA LYS A 5 5.23 7.39 10.60
C LYS A 5 3.83 7.60 10.03
N ASP A 6 3.75 8.31 8.90
CA ASP A 6 2.46 8.69 8.32
C ASP A 6 1.95 7.67 7.31
N ILE A 7 2.76 6.69 6.96
CA ILE A 7 2.40 5.70 5.95
C ILE A 7 2.16 4.38 6.66
N PRO A 8 0.97 3.78 6.52
CA PRO A 8 0.66 2.53 7.21
C PRO A 8 1.25 1.31 6.49
N ILE A 9 2.57 1.34 6.31
CA ILE A 9 3.31 0.27 5.66
C ILE A 9 4.38 -0.22 6.62
N ARG A 10 4.54 -1.53 6.71
CA ARG A 10 5.55 -2.16 7.53
C ARG A 10 6.36 -3.15 6.71
N VAL A 11 7.66 -3.18 6.96
CA VAL A 11 8.55 -4.18 6.39
C VAL A 11 9.17 -4.94 7.54
N ASP A 12 8.94 -6.25 7.58
CA ASP A 12 9.43 -7.13 8.64
C ASP A 12 9.85 -8.44 7.98
N LYS A 13 11.12 -8.82 8.15
CA LYS A 13 11.62 -10.04 7.52
C LYS A 13 10.90 -11.30 7.99
N GLU A 14 10.23 -11.23 9.13
CA GLU A 14 9.44 -12.34 9.66
C GLU A 14 8.06 -12.43 8.99
N ILE A 15 7.68 -11.41 8.24
CA ILE A 15 6.40 -11.36 7.55
C ILE A 15 6.68 -11.37 6.04
N LEU A 16 6.24 -12.44 5.37
CA LEU A 16 6.38 -12.59 3.91
C LEU A 16 7.79 -12.29 3.41
N SER A 17 8.79 -12.74 4.18
CA SER A 17 10.21 -12.58 3.81
C SER A 17 10.62 -11.13 3.57
N GLY A 18 10.02 -10.20 4.27
CA GLY A 18 10.37 -8.78 4.18
C GLY A 18 9.63 -7.98 3.14
N ALA A 19 8.57 -8.53 2.56
CA ALA A 19 7.73 -7.73 1.64
C ALA A 19 7.03 -6.62 2.42
N ALA A 20 6.80 -5.49 1.76
CA ALA A 20 6.03 -4.40 2.37
C ALA A 20 4.58 -4.83 2.53
N VAL A 21 4.05 -4.73 3.73
CA VAL A 21 2.67 -5.09 4.04
C VAL A 21 1.95 -3.88 4.65
N PHE A 22 0.62 -3.92 4.61
CA PHE A 22 -0.17 -2.93 5.35
C PHE A 22 0.06 -3.17 6.84
N GLU A 23 0.29 -2.10 7.58
CA GLU A 23 0.61 -2.20 9.00
C GLU A 23 -0.47 -2.96 9.76
N GLY A 24 -0.05 -3.87 10.63
CA GLY A 24 -0.97 -4.70 11.41
C GLY A 24 -1.57 -5.86 10.63
N THR A 25 -1.14 -6.08 9.40
CA THR A 25 -1.67 -7.16 8.55
C THR A 25 -0.54 -7.96 7.95
N ARG A 26 -0.90 -9.04 7.25
CA ARG A 26 0.03 -9.79 6.41
C ARG A 26 -0.27 -9.58 4.92
N VAL A 27 -1.06 -8.56 4.60
CA VAL A 27 -1.45 -8.28 3.21
C VAL A 27 -0.37 -7.43 2.55
N PRO A 28 0.26 -7.92 1.48
CA PRO A 28 1.27 -7.13 0.78
C PRO A 28 0.65 -5.87 0.17
N VAL A 29 1.37 -4.76 0.27
CA VAL A 29 0.91 -3.52 -0.35
C VAL A 29 0.75 -3.70 -1.85
N SER A 30 1.62 -4.52 -2.47
CA SER A 30 1.52 -4.80 -3.91
C SER A 30 0.20 -5.44 -4.30
N ALA A 31 -0.48 -6.14 -3.38
CA ALA A 31 -1.77 -6.73 -3.69
C ALA A 31 -2.81 -5.67 -4.07
N LEU A 32 -2.74 -4.50 -3.44
CA LEU A 32 -3.63 -3.40 -3.80
C LEU A 32 -3.41 -2.98 -5.25
N LEU A 33 -2.15 -2.78 -5.62
CA LEU A 33 -1.82 -2.34 -6.97
C LEU A 33 -2.18 -3.40 -8.01
N ASP A 34 -1.88 -4.66 -7.71
CA ASP A 34 -2.20 -5.77 -8.62
C ASP A 34 -3.70 -5.84 -8.89
N ASN A 35 -4.51 -5.66 -7.85
CA ASN A 35 -5.96 -5.69 -8.00
C ASN A 35 -6.46 -4.51 -8.84
N LEU A 36 -5.96 -3.32 -8.57
CA LEU A 36 -6.34 -2.13 -9.34
C LEU A 36 -5.95 -2.28 -10.82
N GLU A 37 -4.80 -2.88 -11.09
CA GLU A 37 -4.34 -3.09 -12.47
C GLU A 37 -5.28 -3.94 -13.30
N VAL A 38 -5.96 -4.88 -12.68
CA VAL A 38 -6.89 -5.77 -13.38
C VAL A 38 -8.35 -5.31 -13.26
N GLY A 39 -8.56 -4.09 -12.79
CA GLY A 39 -9.89 -3.48 -12.76
C GLY A 39 -10.70 -3.74 -11.50
N VAL A 40 -10.11 -4.31 -10.47
CA VAL A 40 -10.81 -4.46 -9.20
C VAL A 40 -10.86 -3.09 -8.53
N SER A 41 -12.03 -2.68 -8.07
CA SER A 41 -12.19 -1.39 -7.41
C SER A 41 -11.55 -1.41 -6.01
N LEU A 42 -11.28 -0.24 -5.50
CA LEU A 42 -10.78 -0.11 -4.14
C LEU A 42 -11.77 -0.72 -3.14
N ASP A 43 -13.05 -0.48 -3.32
CA ASP A 43 -14.07 -1.02 -2.42
C ASP A 43 -14.08 -2.55 -2.44
N GLU A 44 -13.96 -3.16 -3.62
CA GLU A 44 -13.86 -4.61 -3.72
C GLU A 44 -12.60 -5.14 -3.06
N PHE A 45 -11.48 -4.43 -3.23
CA PHE A 45 -10.24 -4.83 -2.58
C PHE A 45 -10.42 -4.86 -1.05
N ILE A 46 -11.05 -3.84 -0.48
CA ILE A 46 -11.28 -3.78 0.96
C ILE A 46 -12.19 -4.92 1.42
N GLU A 47 -13.21 -5.26 0.63
CA GLU A 47 -14.07 -6.40 0.95
C GLU A 47 -13.29 -7.72 0.96
N ASN A 48 -12.38 -7.89 0.02
CA ASN A 48 -11.61 -9.13 -0.11
C ASN A 48 -10.48 -9.24 0.90
N PHE A 49 -10.01 -8.12 1.42
CA PHE A 49 -8.93 -8.07 2.41
C PHE A 49 -9.39 -7.28 3.64
N PRO A 50 -10.30 -7.85 4.44
CA PRO A 50 -10.94 -7.09 5.52
C PRO A 50 -10.02 -6.63 6.65
N THR A 51 -8.79 -7.14 6.70
CA THR A 51 -7.81 -6.65 7.69
C THR A 51 -7.20 -5.32 7.28
N VAL A 52 -7.37 -4.92 6.02
CA VAL A 52 -6.91 -3.63 5.52
C VAL A 52 -8.06 -2.65 5.59
N THR A 53 -7.86 -1.52 6.26
CA THR A 53 -8.90 -0.50 6.31
C THR A 53 -8.86 0.36 5.06
N ARG A 54 -10.01 0.96 4.71
CA ARG A 54 -10.07 1.88 3.59
C ARG A 54 -9.08 3.04 3.77
N GLU A 55 -8.99 3.55 4.99
CA GLU A 55 -8.06 4.63 5.31
C GLU A 55 -6.62 4.24 5.01
N GLN A 56 -6.21 3.03 5.41
CA GLN A 56 -4.86 2.56 5.12
C GLN A 56 -4.59 2.50 3.62
N ALA A 57 -5.53 1.95 2.86
CA ALA A 57 -5.37 1.82 1.42
C ALA A 57 -5.28 3.20 0.75
N VAL A 58 -6.14 4.13 1.15
CA VAL A 58 -6.14 5.48 0.59
C VAL A 58 -4.83 6.21 0.92
N ARG A 59 -4.34 6.07 2.15
CA ARG A 59 -3.09 6.72 2.55
C ARG A 59 -1.90 6.18 1.77
N VAL A 60 -1.88 4.88 1.51
CA VAL A 60 -0.83 4.29 0.68
C VAL A 60 -0.89 4.84 -0.74
N LEU A 61 -2.07 4.92 -1.33
CA LEU A 61 -2.25 5.48 -2.66
C LEU A 61 -1.82 6.94 -2.71
N GLU A 62 -2.16 7.72 -1.70
CA GLU A 62 -1.75 9.12 -1.62
C GLU A 62 -0.24 9.25 -1.52
N HIS A 63 0.41 8.34 -0.80
CA HIS A 63 1.86 8.33 -0.72
C HIS A 63 2.49 8.07 -2.09
N PHE A 64 1.99 7.10 -2.83
CA PHE A 64 2.50 6.81 -4.17
C PHE A 64 2.30 8.00 -5.10
N LYS A 65 1.15 8.63 -5.01
CA LYS A 65 0.88 9.82 -5.80
C LYS A 65 1.86 10.95 -5.48
N SER A 66 2.14 11.16 -4.20
CA SER A 66 3.11 12.15 -3.76
C SER A 66 4.49 11.85 -4.31
N THR A 67 4.90 10.58 -4.26
CA THR A 67 6.18 10.15 -4.81
C THR A 67 6.29 10.45 -6.31
N LEU A 68 5.22 10.19 -7.05
CA LEU A 68 5.19 10.47 -8.48
C LEU A 68 5.26 11.97 -8.75
N ASN A 69 4.61 12.77 -7.93
CA ASN A 69 4.64 14.23 -8.08
C ASN A 69 6.04 14.80 -7.82
N ASP A 70 6.87 14.10 -7.09
CA ASP A 70 8.25 14.51 -6.84
C ASP A 70 9.17 14.21 -8.02
N ILE A 71 8.72 13.37 -8.95
CA ILE A 71 9.48 13.07 -10.17
C ILE A 71 9.22 14.18 -11.17
N LYS A 72 10.25 14.96 -11.43
CA LYS A 72 10.13 16.11 -12.33
C LYS A 72 11.09 15.99 -13.49
N LEU A 73 10.69 16.55 -14.62
CA LEU A 73 11.61 16.69 -15.74
C LEU A 73 12.70 17.69 -15.34
N ALA A 74 13.95 17.34 -15.64
CA ALA A 74 15.03 18.27 -15.49
C ALA A 74 14.83 19.36 -16.55
N ALA A 75 14.63 20.56 -16.07
CA ALA A 75 14.36 21.68 -16.98
C ALA A 75 15.65 22.13 -17.67
#